data_2c44652e2d0f4623308eb100bb869b88
#
_entry.id   2c44652e2d0f4623308eb100bb869b88
#
_cell.length_a   1.000
_cell.length_b   1.000
_cell.length_c   1.000
_cell.angle_alpha   90.00
_cell.angle_beta   90.00
_cell.angle_gamma   90.00
#
_symmetry.space_group_name_H-M   'P 1'
#
loop_
_entity.id
_entity.type
_entity.pdbx_description
1 polymer ?
#
loop_
_entity_poly.entity_id
_entity_poly.type
_entity_poly.pdbx_seq_one_letter_code
_entity_poly.pdbx_strand_id
1 'polypeptide(L)'
;NGEILIDDENISKIKSSWQKEIGYVPQKIYLMDDTIKNNIIFGDNHNNYDDSKLKDILKTSCVGNFINSLPDGVETNVGENGVFLSGGQVQRIGIARALYSQPKFLILDEATNALDTNTENQILENLSNFSKKENLTILSVSHKQNTLDYCSKIYEIKDKKLNSLK
;
A
#
# COMPACT_ATOMS: atom_id res chain seq x y z
N ASN A 1 22.71 17.82 5.22
CA ASN A 1 23.64 16.70 5.03
C ASN A 1 23.21 15.57 5.97
N GLY A 2 23.15 14.37 5.46
CA GLY A 2 22.79 13.15 6.20
C GLY A 2 23.00 11.94 5.32
N GLU A 3 22.91 10.75 5.89
CA GLU A 3 22.96 9.49 5.17
C GLU A 3 21.81 8.58 5.61
N ILE A 4 21.42 7.68 4.74
CA ILE A 4 20.45 6.62 5.03
C ILE A 4 21.20 5.31 4.88
N LEU A 5 21.19 4.51 5.94
CA LEU A 5 21.83 3.20 5.99
C LEU A 5 20.75 2.11 6.03
N ILE A 6 20.97 1.05 5.29
CA ILE A 6 20.19 -0.19 5.33
C ILE A 6 21.19 -1.30 5.62
N ASP A 7 21.04 -1.98 6.78
CA ASP A 7 21.97 -3.01 7.24
C ASP A 7 23.45 -2.55 7.19
N ASP A 8 23.70 -1.32 7.70
CA ASP A 8 25.01 -0.64 7.71
C ASP A 8 25.58 -0.25 6.34
N GLU A 9 24.85 -0.48 5.24
CA GLU A 9 25.25 -0.04 3.91
C GLU A 9 24.51 1.24 3.49
N ASN A 10 25.23 2.19 2.90
CA ASN A 10 24.64 3.43 2.41
C ASN A 10 23.72 3.15 1.22
N ILE A 11 22.48 3.67 1.29
CA ILE A 11 21.42 3.44 0.29
C ILE A 11 21.87 3.80 -1.15
N SER A 12 22.80 4.74 -1.30
CA SER A 12 23.34 5.10 -2.63
C SER A 12 24.08 3.97 -3.31
N LYS A 13 24.64 3.02 -2.55
CA LYS A 13 25.38 1.86 -3.06
C LYS A 13 24.46 0.70 -3.45
N ILE A 14 23.31 0.56 -2.78
CA ILE A 14 22.37 -0.56 -2.93
C ILE A 14 21.04 -0.13 -3.56
N LYS A 15 21.00 1.05 -4.17
CA LYS A 15 19.77 1.69 -4.65
C LYS A 15 18.86 0.77 -5.46
N SER A 16 19.40 0.07 -6.46
CA SER A 16 18.59 -0.75 -7.38
C SER A 16 18.08 -2.05 -6.73
N SER A 17 18.82 -2.66 -5.82
CA SER A 17 18.38 -3.85 -5.08
C SER A 17 17.35 -3.46 -4.02
N TRP A 18 17.61 -2.38 -3.28
CA TRP A 18 16.71 -1.89 -2.25
C TRP A 18 15.35 -1.44 -2.81
N GLN A 19 15.33 -0.75 -3.95
CA GLN A 19 14.08 -0.31 -4.58
C GLN A 19 13.12 -1.44 -4.91
N LYS A 20 13.61 -2.64 -5.20
CA LYS A 20 12.80 -3.83 -5.48
C LYS A 20 12.12 -4.39 -4.22
N GLU A 21 12.67 -4.09 -3.06
CA GLU A 21 12.15 -4.54 -1.77
C GLU A 21 11.12 -3.57 -1.17
N ILE A 22 10.88 -2.41 -1.83
CA ILE A 22 9.96 -1.38 -1.34
C ILE A 22 8.63 -1.43 -2.09
N GLY A 23 7.53 -1.53 -1.36
CA GLY A 23 6.20 -1.13 -1.81
C GLY A 23 5.95 0.31 -1.39
N TYR A 24 5.49 1.16 -2.30
CA TYR A 24 5.19 2.55 -1.99
C TYR A 24 3.77 2.91 -2.41
N VAL A 25 3.01 3.44 -1.49
CA VAL A 25 1.67 3.98 -1.73
C VAL A 25 1.72 5.49 -1.51
N PRO A 26 1.79 6.28 -2.59
CA PRO A 26 1.83 7.74 -2.49
C PRO A 26 0.47 8.32 -2.07
N GLN A 27 0.47 9.55 -1.57
CA GLN A 27 -0.74 10.29 -1.24
C GLN A 27 -1.69 10.42 -2.44
N LYS A 28 -1.15 10.63 -3.65
CA LYS A 28 -1.92 10.66 -4.90
C LYS A 28 -1.57 9.44 -5.75
N ILE A 29 -2.55 8.57 -5.93
CA ILE A 29 -2.40 7.33 -6.69
C ILE A 29 -2.85 7.56 -8.13
N TYR A 30 -2.05 7.11 -9.08
CA TYR A 30 -2.36 7.10 -10.49
C TYR A 30 -2.71 5.69 -10.94
N LEU A 31 -3.85 5.54 -11.60
CA LEU A 31 -4.27 4.30 -12.23
C LEU A 31 -4.16 4.41 -13.75
N MET A 32 -3.77 3.31 -14.38
CA MET A 32 -3.81 3.18 -15.83
C MET A 32 -5.25 3.02 -16.30
N ASP A 33 -5.55 3.46 -17.50
CA ASP A 33 -6.80 3.13 -18.21
C ASP A 33 -6.79 1.65 -18.62
N ASP A 34 -7.06 0.80 -17.63
CA ASP A 34 -7.04 -0.65 -17.74
C ASP A 34 -7.92 -1.26 -16.63
N THR A 35 -7.95 -2.57 -16.52
CA THR A 35 -8.74 -3.26 -15.49
C THR A 35 -8.19 -3.06 -14.08
N ILE A 36 -9.02 -3.28 -13.07
CA ILE A 36 -8.60 -3.31 -11.66
C ILE A 36 -7.47 -4.32 -11.48
N LYS A 37 -7.62 -5.52 -12.05
CA LYS A 37 -6.59 -6.57 -12.02
C LYS A 37 -5.27 -6.07 -12.57
N ASN A 38 -5.25 -5.54 -13.78
CA ASN A 38 -4.03 -5.08 -14.44
C ASN A 38 -3.36 -3.92 -13.69
N ASN A 39 -4.16 -3.06 -13.05
CA ASN A 39 -3.65 -2.04 -12.15
C ASN A 39 -2.99 -2.60 -10.89
N ILE A 40 -3.43 -3.75 -10.37
CA ILE A 40 -2.84 -4.39 -9.18
C ILE A 40 -1.57 -5.16 -9.54
N ILE A 41 -1.61 -6.00 -10.59
CA ILE A 41 -0.49 -6.83 -11.03
C ILE A 41 0.55 -6.03 -11.86
N PHE A 42 0.51 -4.71 -11.78
CA PHE A 42 1.35 -3.79 -12.54
C PHE A 42 2.83 -4.19 -12.55
N GLY A 43 3.39 -4.32 -13.75
CA GLY A 43 4.79 -4.74 -13.93
C GLY A 43 5.02 -6.25 -14.03
N ASP A 44 3.99 -7.05 -13.79
CA ASP A 44 4.03 -8.50 -13.94
C ASP A 44 3.49 -8.93 -15.31
N ASN A 45 3.74 -10.19 -15.69
CA ASN A 45 3.19 -10.72 -16.94
C ASN A 45 1.70 -10.99 -16.78
N HIS A 46 0.86 -10.21 -17.47
CA HIS A 46 -0.61 -10.30 -17.42
C HIS A 46 -1.17 -11.71 -17.72
N ASN A 47 -0.41 -12.54 -18.42
CA ASN A 47 -0.81 -13.91 -18.79
C ASN A 47 -0.36 -14.98 -17.80
N ASN A 48 0.47 -14.63 -16.83
CA ASN A 48 1.05 -15.58 -15.88
C ASN A 48 1.13 -14.99 -14.45
N TYR A 49 0.01 -14.45 -13.97
CA TYR A 49 -0.09 -13.96 -12.60
C TYR A 49 -0.54 -15.06 -11.62
N ASP A 50 -0.21 -14.92 -10.35
CA ASP A 50 -0.65 -15.81 -9.29
C ASP A 50 -2.04 -15.41 -8.78
N ASP A 51 -3.06 -16.21 -9.16
CA ASP A 51 -4.47 -15.97 -8.79
C ASP A 51 -4.69 -16.11 -7.27
N SER A 52 -3.99 -17.03 -6.60
CA SER A 52 -4.10 -17.20 -5.14
C SER A 52 -3.56 -15.98 -4.41
N LYS A 53 -2.39 -15.50 -4.84
CA LYS A 53 -1.78 -14.27 -4.33
C LYS A 53 -2.68 -13.07 -4.55
N LEU A 54 -3.25 -12.93 -5.76
CA LEU A 54 -4.18 -11.83 -6.05
C LEU A 54 -5.38 -11.86 -5.10
N LYS A 55 -5.99 -13.02 -4.85
CA LYS A 55 -7.12 -13.17 -3.91
C LYS A 55 -6.77 -12.74 -2.49
N ASP A 56 -5.61 -13.14 -1.99
CA ASP A 56 -5.13 -12.75 -0.66
C ASP A 56 -4.92 -11.22 -0.57
N ILE A 57 -4.35 -10.61 -1.60
CA ILE A 57 -4.12 -9.17 -1.67
C ILE A 57 -5.44 -8.40 -1.76
N LEU A 58 -6.40 -8.84 -2.58
CA LEU A 58 -7.73 -8.23 -2.68
C LEU A 58 -8.46 -8.21 -1.34
N LYS A 59 -8.30 -9.28 -0.55
CA LYS A 59 -8.85 -9.37 0.81
C LYS A 59 -8.12 -8.42 1.75
N THR A 60 -6.79 -8.42 1.76
CA THR A 60 -5.97 -7.59 2.66
C THR A 60 -6.23 -6.11 2.45
N SER A 61 -6.34 -5.67 1.19
CA SER A 61 -6.58 -4.27 0.81
C SER A 61 -8.06 -3.85 0.83
N CYS A 62 -8.98 -4.77 1.19
CA CYS A 62 -10.44 -4.56 1.11
C CYS A 62 -10.95 -4.18 -0.29
N VAL A 63 -10.20 -4.47 -1.36
CA VAL A 63 -10.67 -4.30 -2.75
C VAL A 63 -11.81 -5.28 -3.01
N GLY A 64 -11.72 -6.51 -2.50
CA GLY A 64 -12.77 -7.53 -2.62
C GLY A 64 -14.16 -7.03 -2.21
N ASN A 65 -14.24 -6.12 -1.23
CA ASN A 65 -15.51 -5.62 -0.71
C ASN A 65 -16.34 -4.87 -1.75
N PHE A 66 -15.71 -4.19 -2.70
CA PHE A 66 -16.44 -3.43 -3.71
C PHE A 66 -16.46 -4.09 -5.09
N ILE A 67 -15.46 -4.89 -5.46
CA ILE A 67 -15.45 -5.54 -6.78
C ILE A 67 -16.61 -6.52 -6.94
N ASN A 68 -17.10 -7.12 -5.85
CA ASN A 68 -18.26 -8.02 -5.90
C ASN A 68 -19.56 -7.33 -6.32
N SER A 69 -19.62 -6.01 -6.26
CA SER A 69 -20.75 -5.20 -6.75
C SER A 69 -20.59 -4.72 -8.19
N LEU A 70 -19.43 -4.98 -8.80
CA LEU A 70 -19.15 -4.59 -10.18
C LEU A 70 -19.49 -5.72 -11.13
N PRO A 71 -20.11 -5.44 -12.30
CA PRO A 71 -20.52 -6.47 -13.25
C PRO A 71 -19.38 -7.39 -13.70
N ASP A 72 -18.20 -6.82 -13.95
CA ASP A 72 -17.02 -7.54 -14.45
C ASP A 72 -15.99 -7.82 -13.33
N GLY A 73 -16.34 -7.58 -12.06
CA GLY A 73 -15.45 -7.84 -10.92
C GLY A 73 -14.08 -7.19 -11.07
N VAL A 74 -13.01 -7.99 -10.98
CA VAL A 74 -11.61 -7.50 -11.15
C VAL A 74 -11.27 -7.10 -12.59
N GLU A 75 -12.03 -7.55 -13.56
CA GLU A 75 -11.85 -7.19 -14.99
C GLU A 75 -12.54 -5.86 -15.34
N THR A 76 -13.18 -5.20 -14.38
CA THR A 76 -13.78 -3.87 -14.59
C THR A 76 -12.69 -2.87 -14.94
N ASN A 77 -12.87 -2.16 -16.08
CA ASN A 77 -12.00 -1.05 -16.47
C ASN A 77 -12.23 0.15 -15.55
N VAL A 78 -11.14 0.77 -15.09
CA VAL A 78 -11.20 1.89 -14.13
C VAL A 78 -11.28 3.27 -14.81
N GLY A 79 -11.05 3.33 -16.11
CA GLY A 79 -10.93 4.56 -16.89
C GLY A 79 -9.65 5.32 -16.63
N GLU A 80 -9.42 6.38 -17.38
CA GLU A 80 -8.24 7.22 -17.23
C GLU A 80 -8.12 7.76 -15.80
N ASN A 81 -7.00 7.49 -15.13
CA ASN A 81 -6.75 7.85 -13.72
C ASN A 81 -7.82 7.36 -12.72
N GLY A 82 -8.58 6.31 -13.08
CA GLY A 82 -9.59 5.76 -12.19
C GLY A 82 -10.88 6.60 -12.11
N VAL A 83 -11.24 7.31 -13.18
CA VAL A 83 -12.39 8.24 -13.21
C VAL A 83 -13.72 7.59 -12.82
N PHE A 84 -13.85 6.27 -13.00
CA PHE A 84 -15.05 5.53 -12.62
C PHE A 84 -15.08 5.05 -11.16
N LEU A 85 -14.04 5.38 -10.37
CA LEU A 85 -13.88 4.93 -9.00
C LEU A 85 -13.93 6.09 -7.99
N SER A 86 -14.39 5.80 -6.77
CA SER A 86 -14.25 6.74 -5.67
C SER A 86 -12.79 6.85 -5.21
N GLY A 87 -12.42 7.96 -4.55
CA GLY A 87 -11.07 8.14 -4.00
C GLY A 87 -10.64 7.00 -3.07
N GLY A 88 -11.54 6.49 -2.24
CA GLY A 88 -11.28 5.34 -1.37
C GLY A 88 -11.08 4.02 -2.12
N GLN A 89 -11.75 3.83 -3.28
CA GLN A 89 -11.51 2.67 -4.15
C GLN A 89 -10.13 2.75 -4.81
N VAL A 90 -9.75 3.94 -5.29
CA VAL A 90 -8.42 4.20 -5.86
C VAL A 90 -7.33 3.93 -4.82
N GLN A 91 -7.50 4.40 -3.57
CA GLN A 91 -6.53 4.13 -2.49
C GLN A 91 -6.38 2.64 -2.20
N ARG A 92 -7.48 1.90 -2.13
CA ARG A 92 -7.43 0.43 -1.92
C ARG A 92 -6.70 -0.30 -3.04
N ILE A 93 -6.90 0.09 -4.30
CA ILE A 93 -6.17 -0.48 -5.44
C ILE A 93 -4.67 -0.15 -5.34
N GLY A 94 -4.31 1.08 -4.95
CA GLY A 94 -2.91 1.46 -4.74
C GLY A 94 -2.22 0.64 -3.65
N ILE A 95 -2.92 0.38 -2.53
CA ILE A 95 -2.42 -0.51 -1.47
C ILE A 95 -2.26 -1.94 -2.01
N ALA A 96 -3.25 -2.46 -2.75
CA ALA A 96 -3.19 -3.78 -3.36
C ALA A 96 -1.99 -3.91 -4.32
N ARG A 97 -1.77 -2.93 -5.19
CA ARG A 97 -0.62 -2.87 -6.10
C ARG A 97 0.71 -2.96 -5.36
N ALA A 98 0.86 -2.16 -4.30
CA ALA A 98 2.10 -2.14 -3.50
C ALA A 98 2.35 -3.47 -2.79
N LEU A 99 1.31 -4.14 -2.29
CA LEU A 99 1.41 -5.44 -1.65
C LEU A 99 1.68 -6.57 -2.66
N TYR A 100 1.15 -6.46 -3.89
CA TYR A 100 1.31 -7.49 -4.91
C TYR A 100 2.78 -7.69 -5.32
N SER A 101 3.61 -6.67 -5.24
CA SER A 101 5.06 -6.78 -5.47
C SER A 101 5.81 -7.59 -4.40
N GLN A 102 5.14 -8.02 -3.31
CA GLN A 102 5.72 -8.73 -2.16
C GLN A 102 6.91 -7.99 -1.53
N PRO A 103 6.73 -6.71 -1.16
CA PRO A 103 7.82 -5.92 -0.61
C PRO A 103 8.23 -6.44 0.76
N LYS A 104 9.48 -6.19 1.16
CA LYS A 104 9.91 -6.33 2.57
C LYS A 104 9.66 -5.08 3.39
N PHE A 105 9.48 -3.94 2.71
CA PHE A 105 9.23 -2.66 3.34
C PHE A 105 8.12 -1.91 2.60
N LEU A 106 7.02 -1.62 3.29
CA LEU A 106 5.87 -0.91 2.74
C LEU A 106 5.82 0.51 3.30
N ILE A 107 5.80 1.51 2.42
CA ILE A 107 5.62 2.91 2.78
C ILE A 107 4.20 3.34 2.42
N LEU A 108 3.47 3.83 3.40
CA LEU A 108 2.12 4.39 3.26
C LEU A 108 2.18 5.90 3.52
N ASP A 109 2.11 6.70 2.46
CA ASP A 109 2.16 8.15 2.54
C ASP A 109 0.73 8.71 2.50
N GLU A 110 0.15 8.92 3.70
CA GLU A 110 -1.25 9.34 3.86
C GLU A 110 -2.26 8.46 3.07
N ALA A 111 -1.93 7.19 2.89
CA ALA A 111 -2.61 6.25 1.98
C ALA A 111 -4.04 5.86 2.43
N THR A 112 -4.51 6.35 3.57
CA THR A 112 -5.86 6.06 4.10
C THR A 112 -6.76 7.30 4.19
N ASN A 113 -6.32 8.46 3.66
CA ASN A 113 -7.03 9.71 3.87
C ASN A 113 -8.41 9.79 3.20
N ALA A 114 -8.61 9.13 2.07
CA ALA A 114 -9.91 9.09 1.38
C ALA A 114 -10.82 7.94 1.82
N LEU A 115 -10.42 7.16 2.85
CA LEU A 115 -11.21 6.05 3.38
C LEU A 115 -12.15 6.53 4.49
N ASP A 116 -13.34 5.93 4.55
CA ASP A 116 -14.20 6.01 5.72
C ASP A 116 -13.58 5.25 6.91
N THR A 117 -13.96 5.61 8.13
CA THR A 117 -13.36 5.08 9.35
C THR A 117 -13.45 3.54 9.45
N ASN A 118 -14.57 2.94 9.04
CA ASN A 118 -14.75 1.50 9.14
C ASN A 118 -13.83 0.75 8.17
N THR A 119 -13.76 1.21 6.91
CA THR A 119 -12.85 0.64 5.90
C THR A 119 -11.39 0.85 6.29
N GLU A 120 -11.04 2.03 6.83
CA GLU A 120 -9.70 2.32 7.32
C GLU A 120 -9.27 1.33 8.41
N ASN A 121 -10.10 1.16 9.46
CA ASN A 121 -9.81 0.24 10.56
C ASN A 121 -9.62 -1.19 10.06
N GLN A 122 -10.47 -1.65 9.13
CA GLN A 122 -10.37 -2.99 8.56
C GLN A 122 -9.05 -3.18 7.78
N ILE A 123 -8.64 -2.18 6.99
CA ILE A 123 -7.37 -2.21 6.26
C ILE A 123 -6.18 -2.23 7.21
N LEU A 124 -6.18 -1.38 8.25
CA LEU A 124 -5.10 -1.33 9.23
C LEU A 124 -4.96 -2.65 9.99
N GLU A 125 -6.06 -3.27 10.39
CA GLU A 125 -6.07 -4.60 11.01
C GLU A 125 -5.52 -5.67 10.04
N ASN A 126 -6.01 -5.70 8.81
CA ASN A 126 -5.56 -6.63 7.78
C ASN A 126 -4.06 -6.47 7.50
N LEU A 127 -3.57 -5.22 7.36
CA LEU A 127 -2.16 -4.91 7.15
C LEU A 127 -1.30 -5.34 8.34
N SER A 128 -1.78 -5.14 9.58
CA SER A 128 -1.09 -5.61 10.79
C SER A 128 -0.94 -7.13 10.79
N ASN A 129 -2.00 -7.87 10.43
CA ASN A 129 -1.96 -9.32 10.35
C ASN A 129 -1.07 -9.81 9.20
N PHE A 130 -1.17 -9.17 8.03
CA PHE A 130 -0.36 -9.47 6.86
C PHE A 130 1.13 -9.21 7.13
N SER A 131 1.48 -8.11 7.80
CA SER A 131 2.87 -7.78 8.13
C SER A 131 3.53 -8.85 9.03
N LYS A 132 2.79 -9.40 9.99
CA LYS A 132 3.28 -10.49 10.86
C LYS A 132 3.46 -11.79 10.09
N LYS A 133 2.52 -12.11 9.18
CA LYS A 133 2.56 -13.33 8.37
C LYS A 133 3.73 -13.32 7.38
N GLU A 134 3.93 -12.21 6.70
CA GLU A 134 4.89 -12.08 5.60
C GLU A 134 6.23 -11.44 6.03
N ASN A 135 6.42 -11.16 7.34
CA ASN A 135 7.58 -10.44 7.87
C ASN A 135 7.83 -9.09 7.18
N LEU A 136 6.74 -8.35 6.94
CA LEU A 136 6.74 -7.06 6.26
C LEU A 136 6.88 -5.92 7.27
N THR A 137 7.83 -5.02 7.07
CA THR A 137 7.91 -3.78 7.84
C THR A 137 7.05 -2.69 7.18
N ILE A 138 6.19 -2.02 7.96
CA ILE A 138 5.33 -0.94 7.47
C ILE A 138 5.76 0.37 8.10
N LEU A 139 6.03 1.37 7.26
CA LEU A 139 6.21 2.77 7.64
C LEU A 139 4.99 3.56 7.17
N SER A 140 4.27 4.17 8.11
CA SER A 140 3.11 4.99 7.78
C SER A 140 3.35 6.46 8.15
N VAL A 141 3.08 7.36 7.21
CA VAL A 141 2.95 8.80 7.46
C VAL A 141 1.47 9.10 7.61
N SER A 142 1.05 9.56 8.77
CA SER A 142 -0.37 9.83 9.05
C SER A 142 -0.54 10.88 10.14
N HIS A 143 -1.64 11.62 10.06
CA HIS A 143 -2.11 12.52 11.11
C HIS A 143 -3.32 11.94 11.87
N LYS A 144 -3.74 10.72 11.52
CA LYS A 144 -4.91 10.07 12.09
C LYS A 144 -4.56 9.21 13.29
N GLN A 145 -5.26 9.39 14.40
CA GLN A 145 -5.07 8.60 15.62
C GLN A 145 -5.26 7.12 15.38
N ASN A 146 -6.25 6.72 14.58
CA ASN A 146 -6.50 5.31 14.25
C ASN A 146 -5.25 4.63 13.66
N THR A 147 -4.53 5.29 12.76
CA THR A 147 -3.29 4.73 12.18
C THR A 147 -2.22 4.56 13.25
N LEU A 148 -2.07 5.55 14.15
CA LEU A 148 -1.07 5.53 15.22
C LEU A 148 -1.30 4.40 16.21
N ASP A 149 -2.57 4.06 16.49
CA ASP A 149 -2.93 2.99 17.43
C ASP A 149 -2.43 1.61 16.98
N TYR A 150 -2.31 1.37 15.67
CA TYR A 150 -1.75 0.15 15.08
C TYR A 150 -0.22 0.12 15.03
N CYS A 151 0.46 1.24 15.32
CA CYS A 151 1.92 1.34 15.23
C CYS A 151 2.59 0.82 16.51
N SER A 152 3.66 0.03 16.35
CA SER A 152 4.53 -0.41 17.44
C SER A 152 5.49 0.68 17.90
N LYS A 153 5.86 1.59 16.99
CA LYS A 153 6.72 2.76 17.25
C LYS A 153 6.11 3.98 16.59
N ILE A 154 6.16 5.11 17.28
CA ILE A 154 5.64 6.39 16.78
C ILE A 154 6.72 7.44 16.94
N TYR A 155 6.96 8.19 15.87
CA TYR A 155 7.90 9.29 15.84
C TYR A 155 7.22 10.58 15.38
N GLU A 156 7.53 11.68 16.01
CA GLU A 156 7.10 13.02 15.61
C GLU A 156 8.31 13.82 15.12
N ILE A 157 8.12 14.51 13.98
CA ILE A 157 9.09 15.50 13.52
C ILE A 157 8.63 16.87 14.00
N LYS A 158 9.34 17.42 15.00
CA LYS A 158 9.07 18.76 15.54
C LYS A 158 10.37 19.54 15.62
N ASP A 159 10.33 20.80 15.20
CA ASP A 159 11.48 21.71 15.20
C ASP A 159 12.72 21.10 14.51
N LYS A 160 12.52 20.40 13.39
CA LYS A 160 13.55 19.67 12.62
C LYS A 160 14.26 18.57 13.42
N LYS A 161 13.65 18.08 14.48
CA LYS A 161 14.14 16.95 15.30
C LYS A 161 13.13 15.81 15.27
N LEU A 162 13.66 14.59 15.32
CA LEU A 162 12.88 13.38 15.44
C LEU A 162 12.72 13.02 16.91
N ASN A 163 11.48 13.00 17.40
CA ASN A 163 11.13 12.65 18.78
C ASN A 163 10.40 11.31 18.79
N SER A 164 10.80 10.37 19.64
CA SER A 164 10.04 9.14 19.85
C SER A 164 8.89 9.42 20.82
N LEU A 165 7.68 9.02 20.43
CA LEU A 165 6.48 9.13 21.27
C LEU A 165 6.04 7.77 21.84
N LYS A 166 6.45 6.68 21.20
CA LYS A 166 6.14 5.28 21.59
C LYS A 166 7.23 4.35 21.12
#